data_18a2a5da040504b7468546d493d74e3c
#
_entry.id   18a2a5da040504b7468546d493d74e3c
#
_cell.length_a   1.000
_cell.length_b   1.000
_cell.length_c   1.000
_cell.angle_alpha   90.00
_cell.angle_beta   90.00
_cell.angle_gamma   90.00
#
_symmetry.space_group_name_H-M   'P 1'
#
loop_
_entity.id
_entity.type
_entity.pdbx_description
1 polymer ?
#
loop_
_entity_poly.entity_id
_entity_poly.type
_entity_poly.pdbx_seq_one_letter_code
_entity_poly.pdbx_strand_id
1 'polypeptide(L)'
;MILKTQLKEFLLSGAKYAYPPVWSSLTRGVPTGYAAPPLNKLIVASSDPVPVWPSAKGTARGVGLAPLYPSVPEAALRNEKLYALLALFDALRSGQARERNAARDLLEDFFK
;
A
#
# COMPACT_ATOMS: atom_id res chain seq x y z
N MET A 1 21.44 -10.33 -3.94
CA MET A 1 21.68 -10.35 -2.50
C MET A 1 20.61 -11.15 -1.78
N ILE A 2 21.02 -11.91 -0.80
CA ILE A 2 20.12 -12.80 -0.07
C ILE A 2 18.99 -12.04 0.62
N LEU A 3 19.29 -10.93 1.28
CA LEU A 3 18.28 -10.15 1.98
C LEU A 3 17.21 -9.58 1.03
N LYS A 4 17.65 -9.14 -0.15
CA LYS A 4 16.72 -8.60 -1.14
C LYS A 4 15.76 -9.67 -1.64
N THR A 5 16.27 -10.88 -1.90
CA THR A 5 15.46 -11.99 -2.36
C THR A 5 14.47 -12.43 -1.27
N GLN A 6 14.93 -12.53 -0.03
CA GLN A 6 14.07 -12.91 1.09
C GLN A 6 12.97 -11.88 1.35
N LEU A 7 13.31 -10.59 1.26
CA LEU A 7 12.32 -9.54 1.42
C LEU A 7 11.26 -9.61 0.32
N LYS A 8 11.69 -9.81 -0.92
CA LYS A 8 10.78 -9.95 -2.04
C LYS A 8 9.82 -11.12 -1.83
N GLU A 9 10.33 -12.28 -1.44
CA GLU A 9 9.50 -13.45 -1.19
C GLU A 9 8.49 -13.21 -0.07
N PHE A 10 8.93 -12.56 1.01
CA PHE A 10 8.03 -12.21 2.11
C PHE A 10 6.90 -11.32 1.63
N LEU A 11 7.23 -10.25 0.90
CA LEU A 11 6.22 -9.32 0.42
C LEU A 11 5.23 -9.98 -0.53
N LEU A 12 5.70 -10.85 -1.41
CA LEU A 12 4.83 -11.48 -2.41
C LEU A 12 3.98 -12.62 -1.84
N SER A 13 4.45 -13.32 -0.82
CA SER A 13 3.82 -14.56 -0.38
C SER A 13 3.39 -14.57 1.08
N GLY A 14 4.09 -13.85 1.95
CA GLY A 14 3.90 -13.96 3.39
C GLY A 14 3.27 -12.76 4.08
N ALA A 15 3.37 -11.59 3.48
CA ALA A 15 3.00 -10.35 4.17
C ALA A 15 1.53 -10.34 4.63
N LYS A 16 0.62 -10.82 3.80
CA LYS A 16 -0.81 -10.81 4.14
C LYS A 16 -1.15 -11.71 5.32
N TYR A 17 -0.34 -12.72 5.58
CA TYR A 17 -0.55 -13.62 6.73
C TYR A 17 0.08 -13.07 8.00
N ALA A 18 1.25 -12.42 7.88
CA ALA A 18 1.95 -11.84 9.02
C ALA A 18 1.34 -10.50 9.45
N TYR A 19 0.82 -9.73 8.49
CA TYR A 19 0.28 -8.39 8.73
C TYR A 19 -1.09 -8.24 8.08
N PRO A 20 -2.12 -8.90 8.61
CA PRO A 20 -3.46 -8.78 8.02
C PRO A 20 -3.96 -7.34 8.08
N PRO A 21 -4.76 -6.92 7.10
CA PRO A 21 -5.26 -5.55 7.09
C PRO A 21 -6.23 -5.29 8.24
N VAL A 22 -6.14 -4.10 8.83
CA VAL A 22 -7.07 -3.65 9.86
C VAL A 22 -7.76 -2.39 9.34
N TRP A 23 -9.05 -2.50 9.08
CA TRP A 23 -9.84 -1.41 8.52
C TRP A 23 -10.56 -0.62 9.61
N SER A 24 -10.75 0.67 9.35
CA SER A 24 -11.53 1.53 10.22
C SER A 24 -12.57 2.30 9.40
N SER A 25 -13.26 3.24 10.04
CA SER A 25 -14.30 4.02 9.37
C SER A 25 -13.72 5.03 8.38
N LEU A 26 -14.60 5.75 7.69
CA LEU A 26 -14.19 6.83 6.78
C LEU A 26 -13.42 7.89 7.55
N THR A 27 -12.30 8.33 6.99
CA THR A 27 -11.42 9.29 7.65
C THR A 27 -10.57 10.03 6.62
N ARG A 28 -9.95 11.11 7.06
CA ARG A 28 -8.94 11.80 6.27
C ARG A 28 -7.62 11.05 6.38
N GLY A 29 -6.87 10.97 5.30
CA GLY A 29 -5.58 10.31 5.33
C GLY A 29 -4.79 10.44 4.05
N VAL A 30 -3.71 9.68 4.00
CA VAL A 30 -2.82 9.59 2.84
C VAL A 30 -3.21 8.34 2.05
N PRO A 31 -3.52 8.47 0.74
CA PRO A 31 -3.93 7.30 -0.05
C PRO A 31 -2.89 6.19 -0.03
N THR A 32 -3.37 4.95 0.02
CA THR A 32 -2.49 3.78 -0.04
C THR A 32 -3.11 2.72 -0.94
N GLY A 33 -2.42 1.61 -1.14
CA GLY A 33 -2.90 0.55 -2.00
C GLY A 33 -3.09 1.02 -3.42
N TYR A 34 -4.23 0.68 -4.03
CA TYR A 34 -4.47 1.05 -5.43
C TYR A 34 -4.72 2.55 -5.62
N ALA A 35 -4.99 3.30 -4.55
CA ALA A 35 -5.22 4.74 -4.65
C ALA A 35 -3.93 5.56 -4.65
N ALA A 36 -2.80 4.92 -4.37
CA ALA A 36 -1.49 5.58 -4.29
C ALA A 36 -0.63 5.23 -5.50
N PRO A 37 0.36 6.10 -5.83
CA PRO A 37 1.33 5.73 -6.85
C PRO A 37 2.12 4.47 -6.45
N PRO A 38 2.49 3.60 -7.36
CA PRO A 38 2.26 3.70 -8.81
C PRO A 38 0.95 3.06 -9.28
N LEU A 39 0.22 2.35 -8.42
CA LEU A 39 -0.97 1.60 -8.84
C LEU A 39 -2.10 2.50 -9.32
N ASN A 40 -2.20 3.73 -8.81
CA ASN A 40 -3.27 4.64 -9.21
C ASN A 40 -3.24 5.00 -10.70
N LYS A 41 -2.13 4.73 -11.37
CA LYS A 41 -2.01 4.95 -12.83
C LYS A 41 -2.48 3.75 -13.63
N LEU A 42 -2.56 2.58 -13.01
CA LEU A 42 -2.91 1.33 -13.67
C LEU A 42 -4.34 0.89 -13.38
N ILE A 43 -4.87 1.29 -12.24
CA ILE A 43 -6.18 0.86 -11.79
C ILE A 43 -7.11 2.06 -11.73
N VAL A 44 -8.21 1.99 -12.49
CA VAL A 44 -9.21 3.05 -12.51
C VAL A 44 -9.97 3.02 -11.18
N ALA A 45 -10.09 4.19 -10.54
CA ALA A 45 -10.82 4.31 -9.31
C ALA A 45 -12.29 3.97 -9.52
N SER A 46 -12.85 3.16 -8.63
CA SER A 46 -14.27 2.88 -8.61
C SER A 46 -14.99 3.98 -7.80
N SER A 47 -16.32 3.87 -7.70
CA SER A 47 -17.08 4.76 -6.85
C SER A 47 -16.91 4.46 -5.36
N ASP A 48 -16.27 3.34 -5.03
CA ASP A 48 -16.05 2.95 -3.65
C ASP A 48 -15.00 3.84 -2.98
N PRO A 49 -15.09 4.05 -1.66
CA PRO A 49 -14.07 4.79 -0.95
C PRO A 49 -12.69 4.15 -1.09
N VAL A 50 -11.68 4.98 -1.31
CA VAL A 50 -10.31 4.51 -1.47
C VAL A 50 -9.68 4.22 -0.11
N PRO A 51 -8.67 3.32 -0.05
CA PRO A 51 -7.94 3.09 1.19
C PRO A 51 -6.99 4.25 1.51
N VAL A 52 -6.97 4.66 2.77
CA VAL A 52 -6.06 5.73 3.22
C VAL A 52 -5.44 5.34 4.55
N TRP A 53 -4.20 5.78 4.78
CA TRP A 53 -3.63 5.74 6.13
C TRP A 53 -4.18 6.95 6.90
N PRO A 54 -4.89 6.75 8.00
CA PRO A 54 -5.43 7.88 8.76
C PRO A 54 -4.33 8.86 9.16
N SER A 55 -4.52 10.13 8.82
CA SER A 55 -3.54 11.17 9.14
C SER A 55 -4.18 12.55 8.97
N ALA A 56 -3.92 13.42 9.94
CA ALA A 56 -4.36 14.82 9.87
C ALA A 56 -3.68 15.57 8.71
N LYS A 57 -2.53 15.09 8.25
CA LYS A 57 -1.78 15.70 7.15
C LYS A 57 -2.22 15.18 5.79
N GLY A 58 -3.13 14.21 5.75
CA GLY A 58 -3.63 13.69 4.49
C GLY A 58 -4.59 14.64 3.81
N THR A 59 -4.67 14.55 2.49
CA THR A 59 -5.56 15.38 1.67
C THR A 59 -6.72 14.60 1.09
N ALA A 60 -6.75 13.29 1.30
CA ALA A 60 -7.81 12.44 0.78
C ALA A 60 -8.71 11.95 1.91
N ARG A 61 -9.93 11.58 1.55
CA ARG A 61 -10.88 10.96 2.46
C ARG A 61 -11.23 9.57 1.94
N GLY A 62 -11.11 8.59 2.79
CA GLY A 62 -11.41 7.22 2.39
C GLY A 62 -11.58 6.31 3.59
N VAL A 63 -11.55 5.00 3.34
CA VAL A 63 -11.64 4.01 4.42
C VAL A 63 -10.26 3.86 5.04
N GLY A 64 -10.18 4.02 6.36
CA GLY A 64 -8.91 3.90 7.06
C GLY A 64 -8.35 2.48 7.00
N LEU A 65 -7.08 2.38 6.63
CA LEU A 65 -6.30 1.14 6.71
C LEU A 65 -5.13 1.40 7.63
N ALA A 66 -5.04 0.63 8.71
CA ALA A 66 -3.96 0.83 9.67
C ALA A 66 -2.60 0.65 9.00
N PRO A 67 -1.68 1.64 9.11
CA PRO A 67 -0.34 1.48 8.57
C PRO A 67 0.48 0.51 9.42
N LEU A 68 1.60 0.03 8.86
CA LEU A 68 2.50 -0.86 9.62
C LEU A 68 3.00 -0.23 10.90
N TYR A 69 3.30 1.07 10.85
CA TYR A 69 3.75 1.85 11.99
C TYR A 69 3.04 3.20 12.01
N PRO A 70 2.88 3.82 13.17
CA PRO A 70 2.23 5.13 13.24
C PRO A 70 2.93 6.22 12.41
N SER A 71 4.24 6.10 12.19
CA SER A 71 5.00 7.08 11.43
C SER A 71 4.94 6.91 9.91
N VAL A 72 4.28 5.85 9.42
CA VAL A 72 4.24 5.55 7.98
C VAL A 72 3.69 6.71 7.13
N PRO A 73 2.55 7.35 7.48
CA PRO A 73 2.04 8.40 6.62
C PRO A 73 3.01 9.56 6.44
N GLU A 74 3.67 10.00 7.52
CA GLU A 74 4.64 11.09 7.41
C GLU A 74 5.88 10.68 6.63
N ALA A 75 6.40 9.48 6.90
CA ALA A 75 7.58 8.98 6.20
C ALA A 75 7.31 8.85 4.70
N ALA A 76 6.13 8.38 4.32
CA ALA A 76 5.75 8.24 2.92
C ALA A 76 5.69 9.60 2.21
N LEU A 77 5.18 10.63 2.88
CA LEU A 77 5.12 11.96 2.29
C LEU A 77 6.50 12.57 2.04
N ARG A 78 7.52 12.08 2.74
CA ARG A 78 8.90 12.58 2.61
C ARG A 78 9.74 11.77 1.63
N ASN A 79 9.30 10.60 1.21
CA ASN A 79 10.11 9.70 0.39
C ASN A 79 9.22 8.95 -0.59
N GLU A 80 9.30 9.32 -1.87
CA GLU A 80 8.45 8.74 -2.91
C GLU A 80 8.67 7.25 -3.09
N LYS A 81 9.91 6.78 -2.99
CA LYS A 81 10.21 5.35 -3.15
C LYS A 81 9.64 4.55 -2.00
N LEU A 82 9.78 5.07 -0.79
CA LEU A 82 9.20 4.42 0.39
C LEU A 82 7.67 4.41 0.30
N TYR A 83 7.08 5.51 -0.13
CA TYR A 83 5.63 5.59 -0.33
C TYR A 83 5.16 4.50 -1.30
N ALA A 84 5.83 4.39 -2.45
CA ALA A 84 5.47 3.39 -3.45
C ALA A 84 5.57 1.97 -2.87
N LEU A 85 6.65 1.67 -2.16
CA LEU A 85 6.86 0.35 -1.58
C LEU A 85 5.78 0.02 -0.55
N LEU A 86 5.48 0.95 0.35
CA LEU A 86 4.48 0.73 1.38
C LEU A 86 3.07 0.60 0.82
N ALA A 87 2.75 1.39 -0.21
CA ALA A 87 1.45 1.30 -0.87
C ALA A 87 1.29 -0.04 -1.61
N LEU A 88 2.34 -0.51 -2.26
CA LEU A 88 2.33 -1.82 -2.92
C LEU A 88 2.20 -2.94 -1.90
N PHE A 89 2.84 -2.82 -0.75
CA PHE A 89 2.68 -3.76 0.33
C PHE A 89 1.22 -3.84 0.79
N ASP A 90 0.57 -2.68 0.95
CA ASP A 90 -0.83 -2.64 1.34
C ASP A 90 -1.74 -3.25 0.27
N ALA A 91 -1.44 -3.03 -1.00
CA ALA A 91 -2.21 -3.66 -2.08
C ALA A 91 -2.09 -5.18 -2.05
N LEU A 92 -0.91 -5.69 -1.69
CA LEU A 92 -0.71 -7.13 -1.58
C LEU A 92 -1.49 -7.74 -0.42
N ARG A 93 -1.56 -7.03 0.72
CA ARG A 93 -2.20 -7.59 1.91
C ARG A 93 -3.70 -7.32 1.97
N SER A 94 -4.20 -6.29 1.30
CA SER A 94 -5.60 -5.86 1.43
C SER A 94 -6.35 -5.78 0.12
N GLY A 95 -5.66 -5.80 -1.02
CA GLY A 95 -6.27 -5.61 -2.32
C GLY A 95 -7.01 -6.83 -2.84
N GLN A 96 -7.83 -6.61 -3.85
CA GLN A 96 -8.46 -7.69 -4.60
C GLN A 96 -7.46 -8.28 -5.59
N ALA A 97 -7.84 -9.36 -6.28
CA ALA A 97 -6.92 -10.10 -7.13
C ALA A 97 -6.22 -9.22 -8.18
N ARG A 98 -6.96 -8.31 -8.82
CA ARG A 98 -6.40 -7.42 -9.84
C ARG A 98 -5.34 -6.50 -9.25
N GLU A 99 -5.60 -5.94 -8.07
CA GLU A 99 -4.68 -5.04 -7.40
C GLU A 99 -3.44 -5.79 -6.91
N ARG A 100 -3.64 -6.99 -6.38
CA ARG A 100 -2.51 -7.82 -5.92
C ARG A 100 -1.61 -8.22 -7.08
N ASN A 101 -2.19 -8.58 -8.23
CA ASN A 101 -1.40 -8.98 -9.39
C ASN A 101 -0.59 -7.80 -9.94
N ALA A 102 -1.21 -6.63 -10.03
CA ALA A 102 -0.50 -5.42 -10.49
C ALA A 102 0.61 -5.03 -9.51
N ALA A 103 0.34 -5.11 -8.20
CA ALA A 103 1.36 -4.81 -7.19
C ALA A 103 2.52 -5.79 -7.25
N ARG A 104 2.23 -7.06 -7.47
CA ARG A 104 3.27 -8.09 -7.60
C ARG A 104 4.21 -7.77 -8.77
N ASP A 105 3.65 -7.43 -9.92
CA ASP A 105 4.44 -7.11 -11.10
C ASP A 105 5.34 -5.90 -10.86
N LEU A 106 4.79 -4.86 -10.23
CA LEU A 106 5.56 -3.65 -9.94
C LEU A 106 6.64 -3.90 -8.90
N LEU A 107 6.37 -4.74 -7.90
CA LEU A 107 7.38 -5.09 -6.91
C LEU A 107 8.51 -5.91 -7.53
N GLU A 108 8.21 -6.79 -8.47
CA GLU A 108 9.25 -7.53 -9.17
C GLU A 108 10.18 -6.58 -9.92
N ASP A 109 9.61 -5.57 -10.59
CA ASP A 109 10.43 -4.53 -11.23
C ASP A 109 11.24 -3.73 -10.22
N PHE A 110 10.66 -3.43 -9.07
CA PHE A 110 11.34 -2.68 -8.01
C PHE A 110 12.60 -3.40 -7.53
N PHE A 111 12.56 -4.73 -7.48
CA PHE A 111 13.66 -5.54 -6.97
C PHE A 111 14.62 -6.06 -8.05
N LYS A 112 14.48 -5.62 -9.28
CA LYS A 112 15.42 -6.00 -10.34
C LYS A 112 16.79 -5.36 -10.17
#